data_2288ad3dcb528ddc8bf0545a101ec93b
#
_entry.id   2288ad3dcb528ddc8bf0545a101ec93b
#
_cell.length_a   1.000
_cell.length_b   1.000
_cell.length_c   1.000
_cell.angle_alpha   90.00
_cell.angle_beta   90.00
_cell.angle_gamma   90.00
#
_symmetry.space_group_name_H-M   'P 1'
#
loop_
_entity.id
_entity.type
_entity.pdbx_description
1 polymer ?
#
loop_
_entity_poly.entity_id
_entity_poly.type
_entity_poly.pdbx_seq_one_letter_code
_entity_poly.pdbx_strand_id
1 'polypeptide(L)'
;MHEIVEAMPGFISYKEYEAEDGEGIAMVRFESEEALREWGSHPEHRAAQRRGREAFYDDYWIQVCSTIREGRFQRGSEYRDELADFFRTPAPTG
;
A
#
# COMPACT_ATOMS: atom_id res chain seq x y z
N MET A 1 12.19 -6.75 8.57
CA MET A 1 11.24 -7.05 7.51
C MET A 1 11.20 -6.04 6.38
N HIS A 2 11.38 -4.75 6.67
CA HIS A 2 11.45 -3.72 5.64
C HIS A 2 12.54 -3.99 4.62
N GLU A 3 13.70 -4.43 5.06
CA GLU A 3 14.82 -4.69 4.17
C GLU A 3 14.53 -5.75 3.14
N ILE A 4 13.77 -6.77 3.55
CA ILE A 4 13.43 -7.87 2.64
C ILE A 4 12.41 -7.43 1.60
N VAL A 5 11.38 -6.70 2.02
CA VAL A 5 10.35 -6.25 1.08
C VAL A 5 10.92 -5.23 0.10
N GLU A 6 11.82 -4.37 0.55
CA GLU A 6 12.46 -3.38 -0.32
C GLU A 6 13.32 -4.02 -1.41
N ALA A 7 13.82 -5.22 -1.16
CA ALA A 7 14.61 -5.96 -2.13
C ALA A 7 13.76 -6.76 -3.13
N MET A 8 12.45 -6.84 -2.92
CA MET A 8 11.59 -7.62 -3.82
C MET A 8 11.42 -6.93 -5.17
N PRO A 9 11.41 -7.70 -6.25
CA PRO A 9 11.11 -7.14 -7.57
C PRO A 9 9.74 -6.49 -7.59
N GLY A 10 9.66 -5.30 -8.19
CA GLY A 10 8.40 -4.59 -8.32
C GLY A 10 7.99 -3.79 -7.09
N PHE A 11 8.82 -3.78 -6.05
CA PHE A 11 8.54 -2.97 -4.87
C PHE A 11 8.60 -1.48 -5.20
N ILE A 12 7.62 -0.72 -4.70
CA ILE A 12 7.59 0.73 -4.87
C ILE A 12 7.84 1.45 -3.56
N SER A 13 7.03 1.15 -2.52
CA SER A 13 7.15 1.88 -1.25
C SER A 13 6.56 1.09 -0.10
N TYR A 14 7.05 1.38 1.08
CA TYR A 14 6.52 0.88 2.35
C TYR A 14 6.45 2.05 3.32
N LYS A 15 5.30 2.24 3.93
CA LYS A 15 5.14 3.34 4.89
C LYS A 15 4.13 2.95 5.96
N GLU A 16 4.44 3.28 7.19
CA GLU A 16 3.58 3.01 8.33
C GLU A 16 3.01 4.29 8.89
N TYR A 17 1.76 4.21 9.34
CA TYR A 17 1.05 5.31 9.96
C TYR A 17 0.43 4.85 11.25
N GLU A 18 0.32 5.74 12.21
CA GLU A 18 -0.33 5.44 13.47
C GLU A 18 -1.32 6.54 13.78
N ALA A 19 -2.54 6.16 14.12
CA ALA A 19 -3.58 7.10 14.52
C ALA A 19 -3.49 7.41 16.01
N GLU A 20 -4.19 8.46 16.44
CA GLU A 20 -4.16 8.87 17.84
C GLU A 20 -4.71 7.81 18.79
N ASP A 21 -5.63 6.98 18.31
CA ASP A 21 -6.21 5.89 19.11
C ASP A 21 -5.31 4.65 19.18
N GLY A 22 -4.12 4.71 18.56
CA GLY A 22 -3.19 3.60 18.57
C GLY A 22 -3.36 2.63 17.42
N GLU A 23 -4.36 2.83 16.57
CA GLU A 23 -4.52 2.00 15.38
C GLU A 23 -3.41 2.27 14.38
N GLY A 24 -2.79 1.21 13.87
CA GLY A 24 -1.72 1.32 12.90
C GLY A 24 -2.13 0.83 11.53
N ILE A 25 -1.59 1.44 10.51
CA ILE A 25 -1.76 0.96 9.14
C ILE A 25 -0.41 0.96 8.43
N ALA A 26 -0.13 -0.11 7.70
CA ALA A 26 1.04 -0.18 6.84
C ALA A 26 0.59 -0.19 5.39
N MET A 27 1.13 0.74 4.60
CA MET A 27 0.85 0.82 3.17
C MET A 27 2.05 0.31 2.41
N VAL A 28 1.86 -0.77 1.67
CA VAL A 28 2.92 -1.38 0.87
C VAL A 28 2.47 -1.36 -0.59
N ARG A 29 3.30 -0.81 -1.46
CA ARG A 29 2.96 -0.65 -2.86
C ARG A 29 3.90 -1.44 -3.74
N PHE A 30 3.33 -2.11 -4.72
CA PHE A 30 4.05 -2.87 -5.74
C PHE A 30 3.60 -2.45 -7.13
N GLU A 31 4.45 -2.66 -8.13
CA GLU A 31 4.16 -2.30 -9.51
C GLU A 31 3.01 -3.11 -10.10
N SER A 32 2.79 -4.33 -9.63
CA SER A 32 1.79 -5.22 -10.19
C SER A 32 1.24 -6.16 -9.12
N GLU A 33 0.10 -6.73 -9.42
CA GLU A 33 -0.50 -7.76 -8.58
C GLU A 33 0.40 -8.98 -8.48
N GLU A 34 1.08 -9.30 -9.57
CA GLU A 34 1.99 -10.45 -9.60
C GLU A 34 3.16 -10.26 -8.63
N ALA A 35 3.76 -9.06 -8.62
CA ALA A 35 4.84 -8.76 -7.68
C ALA A 35 4.35 -8.85 -6.23
N LEU A 36 3.14 -8.38 -5.98
CA LEU A 36 2.54 -8.46 -4.64
C LEU A 36 2.34 -9.91 -4.22
N ARG A 37 1.89 -10.77 -5.12
CA ARG A 37 1.72 -12.19 -4.83
C ARG A 37 3.04 -12.86 -4.47
N GLU A 38 4.11 -12.52 -5.16
CA GLU A 38 5.43 -13.05 -4.84
C GLU A 38 5.85 -12.69 -3.42
N TRP A 39 5.61 -11.44 -3.02
CA TRP A 39 5.89 -11.02 -1.66
C TRP A 39 5.03 -11.76 -0.65
N GLY A 40 3.73 -11.88 -0.92
CA GLY A 40 2.81 -12.59 -0.05
C GLY A 40 3.18 -14.04 0.17
N SER A 41 3.83 -14.66 -0.81
CA SER A 41 4.26 -16.05 -0.73
C SER A 41 5.67 -16.21 -0.17
N HIS A 42 6.39 -15.12 0.05
CA HIS A 42 7.77 -15.17 0.52
C HIS A 42 7.83 -15.76 1.94
N PRO A 43 8.72 -16.75 2.17
CA PRO A 43 8.77 -17.41 3.48
C PRO A 43 9.01 -16.46 4.65
N GLU A 44 9.84 -15.46 4.48
CA GLU A 44 10.10 -14.48 5.54
C GLU A 44 8.88 -13.66 5.88
N HIS A 45 8.10 -13.27 4.85
CA HIS A 45 6.87 -12.53 5.06
C HIS A 45 5.85 -13.38 5.80
N ARG A 46 5.71 -14.63 5.41
CA ARG A 46 4.76 -15.55 6.06
C ARG A 46 5.16 -15.82 7.50
N ALA A 47 6.44 -15.97 7.76
CA ALA A 47 6.95 -16.16 9.12
C ALA A 47 6.67 -14.93 9.98
N ALA A 48 6.87 -13.74 9.43
CA ALA A 48 6.59 -12.50 10.15
C ALA A 48 5.10 -12.34 10.46
N GLN A 49 4.23 -12.69 9.52
CA GLN A 49 2.78 -12.67 9.76
C GLN A 49 2.39 -13.62 10.87
N ARG A 50 2.99 -14.81 10.90
CA ARG A 50 2.72 -15.79 11.96
C ARG A 50 3.15 -15.26 13.31
N ARG A 51 4.33 -14.66 13.40
CA ARG A 51 4.80 -14.07 14.65
C ARG A 51 3.89 -12.93 15.11
N GLY A 52 3.42 -12.12 14.17
CA GLY A 52 2.48 -11.05 14.49
C GLY A 52 1.20 -11.57 15.12
N ARG A 53 0.61 -12.61 14.50
CA ARG A 53 -0.62 -13.20 15.06
C ARG A 53 -0.42 -13.82 16.43
N GLU A 54 0.73 -14.43 16.65
CA GLU A 54 1.00 -15.13 17.92
C GLU A 54 1.39 -14.21 19.06
N ALA A 55 2.07 -13.12 18.76
CA ALA A 55 2.74 -12.35 19.79
C ALA A 55 2.40 -10.85 19.85
N PHE A 56 1.98 -10.24 18.75
CA PHE A 56 1.92 -8.79 18.67
C PHE A 56 0.55 -8.20 18.41
N TYR A 57 -0.37 -8.95 17.80
CA TYR A 57 -1.64 -8.39 17.38
C TYR A 57 -2.81 -9.19 17.96
N ASP A 58 -3.80 -8.48 18.47
CA ASP A 58 -5.08 -9.10 18.81
C ASP A 58 -5.87 -9.37 17.54
N ASP A 59 -5.82 -8.44 16.59
CA ASP A 59 -6.37 -8.65 15.27
C ASP A 59 -5.58 -7.86 14.23
N TYR A 60 -5.77 -8.20 12.97
CA TYR A 60 -5.30 -7.39 11.86
C TYR A 60 -6.20 -7.63 10.65
N TRP A 61 -6.20 -6.65 9.75
CA TRP A 61 -7.02 -6.69 8.56
C TRP A 61 -6.16 -6.31 7.36
N ILE A 62 -6.21 -7.13 6.31
CA ILE A 62 -5.43 -6.90 5.10
C ILE A 62 -6.36 -6.66 3.93
N GLN A 63 -6.11 -5.59 3.19
CA GLN A 63 -6.80 -5.29 1.95
C GLN A 63 -5.79 -5.17 0.83
N VAL A 64 -6.09 -5.79 -0.30
CA VAL A 64 -5.29 -5.65 -1.51
C VAL A 64 -6.09 -4.81 -2.49
N CYS A 65 -5.50 -3.71 -2.92
CA CYS A 65 -6.19 -2.72 -3.75
C CYS A 65 -5.38 -2.40 -4.99
N SER A 66 -6.06 -2.11 -6.08
CA SER A 66 -5.41 -1.55 -7.25
C SER A 66 -5.84 -0.11 -7.42
N THR A 67 -4.94 0.73 -7.92
CA THR A 67 -5.24 2.13 -8.18
C THR A 67 -6.12 2.22 -9.41
N ILE A 68 -7.31 2.77 -9.25
CA ILE A 68 -8.22 2.98 -10.37
C ILE A 68 -8.16 4.42 -10.86
N ARG A 69 -7.61 5.31 -10.06
CA ARG A 69 -7.47 6.71 -10.43
C ARG A 69 -6.41 7.35 -9.55
N GLU A 70 -5.62 8.22 -10.11
CA GLU A 70 -4.57 8.90 -9.37
C GLU A 70 -4.44 10.34 -9.85
N GLY A 71 -4.33 11.26 -8.91
CA GLY A 71 -4.08 12.66 -9.20
C GLY A 71 -2.97 13.16 -8.30
N ARG A 72 -2.19 14.09 -8.82
CA ARG A 72 -1.08 14.65 -8.06
C ARG A 72 -0.93 16.14 -8.39
N PHE A 73 -0.77 16.94 -7.36
CA PHE A 73 -0.38 18.33 -7.49
C PHE A 73 1.03 18.48 -6.93
N GLN A 74 1.84 19.23 -7.65
CA GLN A 74 3.20 19.53 -7.18
C GLN A 74 3.44 21.04 -7.37
N ARG A 75 3.73 21.70 -6.28
CA ARG A 75 3.97 23.16 -6.32
C ARG A 75 5.23 23.44 -7.13
N GLY A 76 5.18 24.46 -7.98
CA GLY A 76 6.27 24.80 -8.87
C GLY A 76 6.19 24.17 -10.25
N SER A 77 5.30 23.19 -10.44
CA SER A 77 5.00 22.67 -11.76
C SER A 77 3.91 23.53 -12.40
N GLU A 78 3.77 23.43 -13.71
CA GLU A 78 2.70 24.12 -14.40
C GLU A 78 1.35 23.62 -13.91
N TYR A 79 0.54 24.55 -13.38
CA TYR A 79 -0.75 24.19 -12.82
C TYR A 79 -1.75 23.88 -13.94
N ARG A 80 -2.32 22.71 -13.86
CA ARG A 80 -3.51 22.34 -14.63
C ARG A 80 -4.59 21.97 -13.63
N ASP A 81 -5.83 22.21 -13.99
CA ASP A 81 -6.93 21.90 -13.10
C ASP A 81 -7.27 20.40 -13.16
N GLU A 82 -6.24 19.58 -12.97
CA GLU A 82 -6.33 18.14 -13.02
C GLU A 82 -7.18 17.57 -11.89
N LEU A 83 -7.13 18.22 -10.73
CA LEU A 83 -7.90 17.74 -9.58
C LEU A 83 -9.40 17.92 -9.80
N ALA A 84 -9.81 19.02 -10.46
CA ALA A 84 -11.21 19.21 -10.78
C ALA A 84 -11.71 18.11 -11.72
N ASP A 85 -10.92 17.79 -12.74
CA ASP A 85 -11.26 16.71 -13.67
C ASP A 85 -11.25 15.35 -12.97
N PHE A 86 -10.30 15.16 -12.06
CA PHE A 86 -10.18 13.93 -11.28
C PHE A 86 -11.46 13.66 -10.49
N PHE A 87 -11.97 14.67 -9.78
CA PHE A 87 -13.16 14.51 -8.95
C PHE A 87 -14.45 14.53 -9.77
N ARG A 88 -14.43 15.13 -10.95
CA ARG A 88 -15.59 15.20 -11.83
C ARG A 88 -15.89 13.87 -12.51
N THR A 89 -14.86 13.11 -12.80
CA THR A 89 -15.00 11.83 -13.48
C THR A 89 -15.57 10.79 -12.53
N PRO A 90 -16.68 10.13 -12.86
CA PRO A 90 -17.23 9.09 -12.00
C PRO A 90 -16.24 7.93 -11.83
N ALA A 91 -16.23 7.34 -10.63
CA ALA A 91 -15.44 6.16 -10.40
C ALA A 91 -15.93 5.02 -11.29
N PRO A 92 -15.00 4.17 -11.80
CA PRO A 92 -15.44 3.00 -12.55
C PRO A 92 -16.30 2.09 -11.69
N THR A 93 -17.38 1.60 -12.25
CA THR A 93 -18.22 0.61 -11.58
C THR A 93 -17.83 -0.78 -12.07
N GLY A 94 -17.64 -1.65 -11.16
CA GLY A 94 -17.36 -2.98 -11.64
C GLY A 94 -16.36 -3.75 -10.93
#